data_1f50a3503ba0cd7be6b41612da8db9aa
#
_entry.id   1f50a3503ba0cd7be6b41612da8db9aa
#
_cell.length_a   1.000
_cell.length_b   1.000
_cell.length_c   1.000
_cell.angle_alpha   90.00
_cell.angle_beta   90.00
_cell.angle_gamma   90.00
#
_symmetry.space_group_name_H-M   'P 1'
#
loop_
_entity.id
_entity.type
_entity.pdbx_description
1 polymer ?
#
loop_
_entity_poly.entity_id
_entity_poly.type
_entity_poly.pdbx_seq_one_letter_code
_entity_poly.pdbx_strand_id
1 'polypeptide(L)'
;MGMTIKSIAAFYNLPKRASRPDINHVMVGPLGVRYASDGCLCARTSAFPIAVEEHAQPSDASITQSLKSWFDPVDRSDGIIVASTPKAQYHGEGRPIIRENLRAYARFTKKAGARSALYPLGDTLVNAARLADALDIVPDAQVVVPPTYLMNPLKLVFLTGTCAEVVLLPGLFSLYNVAERLEPLAAYQAETGEYGAN
;
A
#
# COMPACT_ATOMS: atom_id res chain seq x y z
N MET A 1 -19.47 2.85 7.72
CA MET A 1 -18.67 1.83 8.44
C MET A 1 -17.32 2.47 8.73
N GLY A 2 -16.81 2.41 9.97
CA GLY A 2 -15.56 3.10 10.34
C GLY A 2 -14.33 2.17 10.24
N MET A 3 -13.14 2.75 10.27
CA MET A 3 -11.90 1.96 10.38
C MET A 3 -11.91 1.11 11.66
N THR A 4 -11.34 -0.10 11.59
CA THR A 4 -11.14 -0.93 12.78
C THR A 4 -10.05 -0.34 13.69
N ILE A 5 -10.07 -0.67 14.98
CA ILE A 5 -9.01 -0.25 15.94
C ILE A 5 -7.62 -0.63 15.42
N LYS A 6 -7.50 -1.79 14.78
CA LYS A 6 -6.25 -2.31 14.22
C LYS A 6 -5.77 -1.46 13.04
N SER A 7 -6.68 -1.07 12.14
CA SER A 7 -6.39 -0.20 10.99
C SER A 7 -6.02 1.21 11.44
N ILE A 8 -6.70 1.75 12.46
CA ILE A 8 -6.36 3.03 13.08
C ILE A 8 -4.94 2.99 13.65
N ALA A 9 -4.61 1.96 14.43
CA ALA A 9 -3.27 1.81 15.01
C ALA A 9 -2.20 1.69 13.92
N ALA A 10 -2.44 0.94 12.83
CA ALA A 10 -1.53 0.83 11.70
C ALA A 10 -1.30 2.18 11.02
N PHE A 11 -2.37 2.96 10.80
CA PHE A 11 -2.31 4.30 10.24
C PHE A 11 -1.46 5.26 11.09
N TYR A 12 -1.68 5.32 12.41
CA TYR A 12 -0.90 6.18 13.31
C TYR A 12 0.54 5.73 13.54
N ASN A 13 0.84 4.46 13.33
CA ASN A 13 2.20 3.96 13.43
C ASN A 13 3.02 4.15 12.14
N LEU A 14 2.36 4.44 11.02
CA LEU A 14 3.05 4.62 9.75
C LEU A 14 4.05 5.77 9.78
N PRO A 15 3.69 7.00 10.23
CA PRO A 15 4.62 8.12 10.26
C PRO A 15 5.83 7.91 11.18
N LYS A 16 5.70 7.08 12.22
CA LYS A 16 6.81 6.79 13.14
C LYS A 16 8.01 6.11 12.47
N ARG A 17 7.82 5.61 11.25
CA ARG A 17 8.87 4.99 10.43
C ARG A 17 9.53 5.98 9.47
N ALA A 18 8.98 7.19 9.36
CA ALA A 18 9.52 8.22 8.48
C ALA A 18 10.86 8.73 9.02
N SER A 19 11.85 8.81 8.13
CA SER A 19 13.14 9.43 8.45
C SER A 19 13.08 10.97 8.37
N ARG A 20 12.05 11.51 7.74
CA ARG A 20 11.85 12.94 7.56
C ARG A 20 10.95 13.50 8.67
N PRO A 21 11.37 14.56 9.37
CA PRO A 21 10.60 15.13 10.49
C PRO A 21 9.28 15.78 10.06
N ASP A 22 9.19 16.26 8.83
CA ASP A 22 7.99 16.91 8.27
C ASP A 22 6.82 15.95 7.98
N ILE A 23 7.07 14.64 7.94
CA ILE A 23 6.05 13.61 7.73
C ILE A 23 6.01 12.53 8.83
N ASN A 24 6.69 12.74 9.96
CA ASN A 24 6.77 11.76 11.06
C ASN A 24 5.55 11.77 11.99
N HIS A 25 4.49 12.46 11.62
CA HIS A 25 3.23 12.57 12.35
C HIS A 25 2.04 12.47 11.39
N VAL A 26 0.84 12.25 11.92
CA VAL A 26 -0.38 12.30 11.13
C VAL A 26 -0.72 13.76 10.83
N MET A 27 -0.93 14.05 9.56
CA MET A 27 -1.21 15.40 9.07
C MET A 27 -2.70 15.57 8.77
N VAL A 28 -3.24 16.75 9.05
CA VAL A 28 -4.63 17.11 8.71
C VAL A 28 -4.61 18.05 7.53
N GLY A 29 -5.20 17.61 6.44
CA GLY A 29 -5.38 18.40 5.23
C GLY A 29 -6.74 19.10 5.18
N PRO A 30 -7.03 19.77 4.06
CA PRO A 30 -8.33 20.39 3.82
C PRO A 30 -9.49 19.41 4.00
N LEU A 31 -10.63 19.92 4.46
CA LEU A 31 -11.85 19.13 4.70
C LEU A 31 -11.70 18.02 5.76
N GLY A 32 -10.69 18.10 6.62
CA GLY A 32 -10.46 17.12 7.69
C GLY A 32 -9.89 15.78 7.20
N VAL A 33 -9.46 15.68 5.94
CA VAL A 33 -8.77 14.48 5.44
C VAL A 33 -7.43 14.34 6.16
N ARG A 34 -7.16 13.14 6.67
CA ARG A 34 -5.91 12.84 7.37
C ARG A 34 -4.99 12.04 6.48
N TYR A 35 -3.70 12.39 6.56
CA TYR A 35 -2.62 11.74 5.83
C TYR A 35 -1.59 11.18 6.81
N ALA A 36 -1.09 9.99 6.50
CA ALA A 36 0.03 9.36 7.19
C ALA A 36 1.01 8.81 6.15
N SER A 37 2.32 9.04 6.34
CA SER A 37 3.32 8.57 5.38
C SER A 37 4.61 8.16 6.07
N ASP A 38 5.32 7.19 5.50
CA ASP A 38 6.70 6.85 5.88
C ASP A 38 7.70 7.18 4.75
N GLY A 39 7.24 7.89 3.71
CA GLY A 39 8.03 8.25 2.52
C GLY A 39 8.01 7.21 1.40
N CYS A 40 7.52 5.99 1.65
CA CYS A 40 7.36 4.94 0.64
C CYS A 40 5.90 4.47 0.50
N LEU A 41 5.12 4.72 1.53
CA LEU A 41 3.70 4.43 1.63
C LEU A 41 3.03 5.68 2.16
N CYS A 42 1.93 6.08 1.53
CA CYS A 42 1.09 7.17 1.98
C CYS A 42 -0.35 6.68 2.10
N ALA A 43 -0.97 6.93 3.24
CA ALA A 43 -2.37 6.61 3.49
C ALA A 43 -3.17 7.89 3.67
N ARG A 44 -4.43 7.89 3.20
CA ARG A 44 -5.40 8.94 3.48
C ARG A 44 -6.73 8.37 3.97
N THR A 45 -7.43 9.14 4.81
CA THR A 45 -8.77 8.79 5.29
C THR A 45 -9.54 10.03 5.75
N SER A 46 -10.86 10.01 5.56
CA SER A 46 -11.81 10.95 6.14
C SER A 46 -12.67 10.32 7.25
N ALA A 47 -12.47 9.02 7.51
CA ALA A 47 -13.38 8.18 8.32
C ALA A 47 -12.91 7.96 9.76
N PHE A 48 -12.30 8.97 10.41
CA PHE A 48 -11.87 8.82 11.80
C PHE A 48 -13.00 9.06 12.79
N PRO A 49 -13.11 8.23 13.85
CA PRO A 49 -13.88 8.58 15.04
C PRO A 49 -13.27 9.82 15.71
N ILE A 50 -14.11 10.70 16.18
CA ILE A 50 -13.75 12.00 16.84
C ILE A 50 -12.75 11.82 18.01
N ALA A 51 -12.78 10.67 18.70
CA ALA A 51 -11.90 10.37 19.84
C ALA A 51 -10.41 10.20 19.52
N VAL A 52 -9.98 10.28 18.26
CA VAL A 52 -8.58 10.07 17.84
C VAL A 52 -7.94 11.38 17.36
N GLU A 53 -8.61 12.52 17.52
CA GLU A 53 -8.14 13.83 17.03
C GLU A 53 -6.93 14.39 17.79
N GLU A 54 -6.68 13.92 19.02
CA GLU A 54 -5.65 14.50 19.91
C GLU A 54 -4.19 14.33 19.42
N HIS A 55 -3.95 13.50 18.42
CA HIS A 55 -2.59 13.21 17.93
C HIS A 55 -2.32 13.68 16.50
N ALA A 56 -3.31 14.26 15.82
CA ALA A 56 -3.13 14.81 14.49
C ALA A 56 -2.74 16.29 14.58
N GLN A 57 -1.60 16.64 13.98
CA GLN A 57 -1.15 18.03 13.97
C GLN A 57 -1.52 18.71 12.65
N PRO A 58 -1.89 20.02 12.68
CA PRO A 58 -1.97 20.79 11.46
C PRO A 58 -0.62 20.77 10.76
N SER A 59 -0.63 20.40 9.50
CA SER A 59 0.57 20.34 8.67
C SER A 59 0.67 21.58 7.80
N ASP A 60 1.87 21.88 7.35
CA ASP A 60 2.09 22.84 6.28
C ASP A 60 1.23 22.47 5.06
N ALA A 61 0.51 23.45 4.52
CA ALA A 61 -0.37 23.26 3.38
C ALA A 61 0.38 22.71 2.14
N SER A 62 1.66 23.03 1.98
CA SER A 62 2.51 22.52 0.90
C SER A 62 2.76 21.02 1.02
N ILE A 63 2.95 20.50 2.24
CA ILE A 63 3.19 19.07 2.50
C ILE A 63 1.90 18.29 2.24
N THR A 64 0.76 18.76 2.77
CA THR A 64 -0.52 18.10 2.55
C THR A 64 -0.92 18.12 1.08
N GLN A 65 -0.62 19.18 0.34
CA GLN A 65 -0.83 19.26 -1.10
C GLN A 65 0.06 18.27 -1.85
N SER A 66 1.33 18.15 -1.46
CA SER A 66 2.24 17.15 -2.03
C SER A 66 1.75 15.73 -1.79
N LEU A 67 1.30 15.39 -0.56
CA LEU A 67 0.76 14.07 -0.26
C LEU A 67 -0.56 13.80 -1.01
N LYS A 68 -1.41 14.81 -1.15
CA LYS A 68 -2.63 14.72 -1.95
C LYS A 68 -2.33 14.35 -3.40
N SER A 69 -1.30 14.95 -4.01
CA SER A 69 -0.94 14.70 -5.40
C SER A 69 -0.51 13.26 -5.68
N TRP A 70 -0.11 12.49 -4.66
CA TRP A 70 0.15 11.06 -4.82
C TRP A 70 -1.09 10.26 -5.20
N PHE A 71 -2.29 10.75 -4.83
CA PHE A 71 -3.57 10.11 -5.14
C PHE A 71 -4.18 10.60 -6.47
N ASP A 72 -3.63 11.67 -7.07
CA ASP A 72 -4.13 12.21 -8.33
C ASP A 72 -4.30 11.17 -9.46
N PRO A 73 -3.37 10.19 -9.64
CA PRO A 73 -3.54 9.20 -10.70
C PRO A 73 -4.79 8.34 -10.54
N VAL A 74 -5.15 7.94 -9.32
CA VAL A 74 -6.36 7.14 -9.08
C VAL A 74 -7.61 8.01 -9.03
N ASP A 75 -7.50 9.24 -8.54
CA ASP A 75 -8.64 10.19 -8.51
C ASP A 75 -9.09 10.61 -9.92
N ARG A 76 -8.20 10.49 -10.92
CA ARG A 76 -8.45 10.88 -12.32
C ARG A 76 -8.67 9.73 -13.28
N SER A 77 -8.58 8.49 -12.81
CA SER A 77 -8.69 7.31 -13.68
C SER A 77 -9.53 6.20 -13.07
N ASP A 78 -10.26 5.51 -13.93
CA ASP A 78 -10.83 4.21 -13.61
C ASP A 78 -9.70 3.18 -13.65
N GLY A 79 -9.01 2.98 -12.55
CA GLY A 79 -7.88 2.05 -12.47
C GLY A 79 -8.31 0.60 -12.73
N ILE A 80 -7.37 -0.23 -13.16
CA ILE A 80 -7.57 -1.67 -13.34
C ILE A 80 -7.34 -2.37 -12.00
N ILE A 81 -8.32 -3.15 -11.54
CA ILE A 81 -8.19 -3.98 -10.34
C ILE A 81 -7.31 -5.19 -10.69
N VAL A 82 -6.13 -5.25 -10.09
CA VAL A 82 -5.15 -6.33 -10.32
C VAL A 82 -5.12 -7.37 -9.21
N ALA A 83 -5.59 -7.01 -8.02
CA ALA A 83 -5.73 -7.91 -6.88
C ALA A 83 -6.80 -7.38 -5.90
N SER A 84 -7.35 -8.24 -5.06
CA SER A 84 -8.27 -7.86 -4.01
C SER A 84 -8.11 -8.74 -2.77
N THR A 85 -8.42 -8.19 -1.59
CA THR A 85 -8.54 -9.01 -0.39
C THR A 85 -9.86 -9.78 -0.39
N PRO A 86 -9.96 -10.92 0.34
CA PRO A 86 -11.23 -11.63 0.48
C PRO A 86 -12.36 -10.82 1.14
N LYS A 87 -12.01 -9.69 1.78
CA LYS A 87 -12.96 -8.78 2.44
C LYS A 87 -13.39 -7.60 1.56
N ALA A 88 -12.85 -7.47 0.35
CA ALA A 88 -13.24 -6.40 -0.56
C ALA A 88 -14.72 -6.51 -0.94
N GLN A 89 -15.41 -5.38 -1.06
CA GLN A 89 -16.85 -5.36 -1.33
C GLN A 89 -17.23 -5.93 -2.71
N TYR A 90 -16.31 -5.88 -3.65
CA TYR A 90 -16.49 -6.37 -5.01
C TYR A 90 -15.70 -7.67 -5.18
N HIS A 91 -16.38 -8.78 -4.85
CA HIS A 91 -15.80 -10.10 -5.05
C HIS A 91 -15.70 -10.42 -6.56
N GLY A 92 -14.57 -10.94 -6.98
CA GLY A 92 -14.38 -11.54 -8.31
C GLY A 92 -13.48 -10.76 -9.24
N GLU A 93 -12.99 -9.59 -8.88
CA GLU A 93 -12.04 -8.83 -9.68
C GLU A 93 -10.63 -8.90 -9.08
N GLY A 94 -9.66 -9.16 -9.92
CA GLY A 94 -8.26 -9.33 -9.53
C GLY A 94 -7.97 -10.64 -8.78
N ARG A 95 -6.68 -10.94 -8.64
CA ARG A 95 -6.25 -12.15 -7.93
C ARG A 95 -6.39 -11.98 -6.41
N PRO A 96 -6.61 -13.09 -5.66
CA PRO A 96 -6.64 -13.04 -4.22
C PRO A 96 -5.31 -12.57 -3.62
N ILE A 97 -5.37 -11.66 -2.64
CA ILE A 97 -4.20 -11.20 -1.90
C ILE A 97 -4.44 -11.40 -0.40
N ILE A 98 -3.53 -12.13 0.24
CA ILE A 98 -3.62 -12.50 1.65
C ILE A 98 -2.42 -11.91 2.39
N ARG A 99 -2.70 -11.05 3.36
CA ARG A 99 -1.68 -10.33 4.13
C ARG A 99 -0.70 -11.27 4.83
N GLU A 100 -1.19 -12.34 5.42
CA GLU A 100 -0.40 -13.33 6.17
C GLU A 100 0.63 -13.99 5.26
N ASN A 101 0.26 -14.33 4.04
CA ASN A 101 1.14 -14.92 3.04
C ASN A 101 2.23 -13.95 2.59
N LEU A 102 1.90 -12.66 2.42
CA LEU A 102 2.90 -11.63 2.13
C LEU A 102 3.93 -11.49 3.25
N ARG A 103 3.50 -11.56 4.51
CA ARG A 103 4.40 -11.53 5.68
C ARG A 103 5.24 -12.79 5.79
N ALA A 104 4.68 -13.96 5.49
CA ALA A 104 5.41 -15.22 5.46
C ALA A 104 6.49 -15.19 4.38
N TYR A 105 6.14 -14.78 3.16
CA TYR A 105 7.09 -14.59 2.07
C TYR A 105 8.22 -13.59 2.41
N ALA A 106 7.89 -12.45 3.00
CA ALA A 106 8.89 -11.47 3.41
C ALA A 106 9.88 -12.05 4.45
N ARG A 107 9.40 -12.88 5.39
CA ARG A 107 10.26 -13.57 6.37
C ARG A 107 11.13 -14.63 5.72
N PHE A 108 10.57 -15.42 4.81
CA PHE A 108 11.31 -16.42 4.04
C PHE A 108 12.46 -15.77 3.28
N THR A 109 12.19 -14.73 2.52
CA THR A 109 13.17 -13.99 1.72
C THR A 109 14.29 -13.41 2.59
N LYS A 110 13.94 -12.86 3.77
CA LYS A 110 14.93 -12.34 4.72
C LYS A 110 15.86 -13.46 5.26
N LYS A 111 15.30 -14.64 5.56
CA LYS A 111 16.11 -15.81 6.00
C LYS A 111 17.05 -16.30 4.91
N ALA A 112 16.63 -16.25 3.65
CA ALA A 112 17.46 -16.60 2.50
C ALA A 112 18.53 -15.54 2.15
N GLY A 113 18.63 -14.45 2.91
CA GLY A 113 19.63 -13.40 2.70
C GLY A 113 19.33 -12.48 1.51
N ALA A 114 18.14 -12.57 0.89
CA ALA A 114 17.77 -11.70 -0.21
C ALA A 114 17.43 -10.28 0.29
N ARG A 115 17.79 -9.29 -0.52
CA ARG A 115 17.66 -7.86 -0.14
C ARG A 115 16.22 -7.37 0.00
N SER A 116 15.28 -7.94 -0.77
CA SER A 116 13.87 -7.54 -0.75
C SER A 116 12.96 -8.66 -1.24
N ALA A 117 11.79 -8.79 -0.60
CA ALA A 117 10.72 -9.66 -1.05
C ALA A 117 9.86 -8.89 -2.06
N LEU A 118 10.10 -9.07 -3.35
CA LEU A 118 9.33 -8.41 -4.41
C LEU A 118 8.12 -9.25 -4.79
N TYR A 119 6.97 -8.59 -4.92
CA TYR A 119 5.70 -9.20 -5.26
C TYR A 119 5.08 -8.50 -6.48
N PRO A 120 4.70 -9.23 -7.54
CA PRO A 120 4.17 -8.62 -8.75
C PRO A 120 2.70 -8.23 -8.58
N LEU A 121 2.36 -7.01 -9.01
CA LEU A 121 1.01 -6.47 -9.11
C LEU A 121 0.85 -5.80 -10.48
N GLY A 122 0.07 -6.42 -11.34
CA GLY A 122 0.00 -5.99 -12.75
C GLY A 122 1.40 -5.98 -13.37
N ASP A 123 1.79 -4.85 -13.95
CA ASP A 123 3.09 -4.63 -14.58
C ASP A 123 4.14 -4.04 -13.63
N THR A 124 3.86 -3.97 -12.34
CA THR A 124 4.77 -3.40 -11.34
C THR A 124 5.18 -4.41 -10.27
N LEU A 125 6.31 -4.15 -9.63
CA LEU A 125 6.80 -4.93 -8.50
C LEU A 125 6.76 -4.08 -7.23
N VAL A 126 6.19 -4.61 -6.17
CA VAL A 126 6.13 -3.96 -4.86
C VAL A 126 6.84 -4.77 -3.79
N ASN A 127 7.25 -4.14 -2.71
CA ASN A 127 7.79 -4.86 -1.56
C ASN A 127 6.64 -5.54 -0.79
N ALA A 128 6.70 -6.87 -0.63
CA ALA A 128 5.65 -7.67 0.01
C ALA A 128 5.38 -7.26 1.48
N ALA A 129 6.41 -6.90 2.24
CA ALA A 129 6.23 -6.44 3.61
C ALA A 129 5.47 -5.10 3.66
N ARG A 130 5.80 -4.18 2.75
CA ARG A 130 5.09 -2.91 2.65
C ARG A 130 3.66 -3.05 2.14
N LEU A 131 3.42 -3.96 1.22
CA LEU A 131 2.07 -4.31 0.78
C LEU A 131 1.25 -4.89 1.95
N ALA A 132 1.85 -5.75 2.77
CA ALA A 132 1.21 -6.25 3.97
C ALA A 132 0.93 -5.14 5.01
N ASP A 133 1.82 -4.16 5.16
CA ASP A 133 1.59 -2.99 6.01
C ASP A 133 0.42 -2.12 5.49
N ALA A 134 0.33 -1.95 4.17
CA ALA A 134 -0.81 -1.27 3.55
C ALA A 134 -2.14 -2.00 3.82
N LEU A 135 -2.15 -3.33 3.76
CA LEU A 135 -3.32 -4.16 4.07
C LEU A 135 -3.69 -4.16 5.57
N ASP A 136 -2.79 -3.80 6.47
CA ASP A 136 -3.14 -3.54 7.87
C ASP A 136 -3.98 -2.26 8.02
N ILE A 137 -3.75 -1.27 7.16
CA ILE A 137 -4.53 -0.02 7.14
C ILE A 137 -5.86 -0.24 6.41
N VAL A 138 -5.85 -0.95 5.28
CA VAL A 138 -7.01 -1.18 4.39
C VAL A 138 -7.25 -2.69 4.24
N PRO A 139 -7.88 -3.35 5.22
CA PRO A 139 -8.07 -4.82 5.21
C PRO A 139 -9.10 -5.31 4.19
N ASP A 140 -9.90 -4.42 3.63
CA ASP A 140 -10.91 -4.65 2.60
C ASP A 140 -10.49 -4.07 1.24
N ALA A 141 -9.18 -4.04 0.96
CA ALA A 141 -8.63 -3.36 -0.20
C ALA A 141 -8.94 -4.06 -1.53
N GLN A 142 -9.25 -3.24 -2.52
CA GLN A 142 -8.95 -3.52 -3.92
C GLN A 142 -7.60 -2.90 -4.27
N VAL A 143 -6.79 -3.61 -5.02
CA VAL A 143 -5.50 -3.14 -5.50
C VAL A 143 -5.66 -2.67 -6.93
N VAL A 144 -5.48 -1.37 -7.12
CA VAL A 144 -5.78 -0.68 -8.36
C VAL A 144 -4.48 -0.12 -8.96
N VAL A 145 -4.30 -0.33 -10.25
CA VAL A 145 -3.21 0.28 -11.02
C VAL A 145 -3.83 1.14 -12.12
N PRO A 146 -3.54 2.44 -12.20
CA PRO A 146 -4.00 3.28 -13.29
C PRO A 146 -3.49 2.78 -14.64
N PRO A 147 -4.33 2.75 -15.69
CA PRO A 147 -4.06 2.03 -16.94
C PRO A 147 -3.01 2.68 -17.82
N THR A 148 -2.67 3.94 -17.61
CA THR A 148 -1.77 4.66 -18.52
C THR A 148 -0.51 5.15 -17.83
N TYR A 149 0.64 4.95 -18.49
CA TYR A 149 1.93 5.48 -18.04
C TYR A 149 1.91 7.01 -17.84
N LEU A 150 1.21 7.73 -18.67
CA LEU A 150 1.09 9.20 -18.59
C LEU A 150 0.37 9.66 -17.31
N MET A 151 -0.60 8.88 -16.85
CA MET A 151 -1.34 9.16 -15.61
C MET A 151 -0.63 8.65 -14.36
N ASN A 152 0.21 7.62 -14.50
CA ASN A 152 0.95 7.00 -13.41
C ASN A 152 2.42 6.76 -13.78
N PRO A 153 3.21 7.83 -14.05
CA PRO A 153 4.60 7.69 -14.53
C PRO A 153 5.51 7.00 -13.51
N LEU A 154 5.17 7.03 -12.22
CA LEU A 154 5.91 6.38 -11.15
C LEU A 154 5.46 4.94 -10.90
N LYS A 155 4.47 4.43 -11.66
CA LYS A 155 3.88 3.10 -11.46
C LYS A 155 3.42 2.85 -10.02
N LEU A 156 2.81 3.84 -9.41
CA LEU A 156 2.23 3.76 -8.08
C LEU A 156 1.13 2.69 -8.05
N VAL A 157 1.05 1.98 -6.95
CA VAL A 157 -0.02 1.01 -6.68
C VAL A 157 -0.93 1.57 -5.61
N PHE A 158 -2.23 1.52 -5.86
CA PHE A 158 -3.27 2.04 -4.99
C PHE A 158 -4.04 0.90 -4.34
N LEU A 159 -4.27 1.02 -3.05
CA LEU A 159 -5.17 0.16 -2.30
C LEU A 159 -6.38 0.99 -1.89
N THR A 160 -7.52 0.69 -2.48
CA THR A 160 -8.77 1.40 -2.21
C THR A 160 -9.67 0.52 -1.35
N GLY A 161 -10.09 1.02 -0.21
CA GLY A 161 -11.04 0.36 0.69
C GLY A 161 -12.18 1.28 1.10
N THR A 162 -13.08 0.78 1.91
CA THR A 162 -14.31 1.50 2.32
C THR A 162 -14.03 2.76 3.14
N CYS A 163 -12.94 2.78 3.93
CA CYS A 163 -12.70 3.83 4.91
C CYS A 163 -11.36 4.54 4.76
N ALA A 164 -10.45 3.98 4.01
CA ALA A 164 -9.13 4.53 3.78
C ALA A 164 -8.60 4.11 2.41
N GLU A 165 -7.62 4.85 1.95
CA GLU A 165 -6.89 4.56 0.73
C GLU A 165 -5.40 4.63 1.03
N VAL A 166 -4.63 3.81 0.32
CA VAL A 166 -3.17 3.79 0.45
C VAL A 166 -2.56 3.82 -0.93
N VAL A 167 -1.55 4.65 -1.10
CA VAL A 167 -0.65 4.62 -2.25
C VAL A 167 0.70 4.06 -1.84
N LEU A 168 1.20 3.15 -2.65
CA LEU A 168 2.46 2.44 -2.42
C LEU A 168 3.42 2.71 -3.57
N LEU A 169 4.63 3.15 -3.23
CA LEU A 169 5.72 3.26 -4.20
C LEU A 169 6.15 1.85 -4.66
N PRO A 170 6.45 1.67 -5.95
CA PRO A 170 6.99 0.42 -6.45
C PRO A 170 8.32 0.10 -5.75
N GLY A 171 8.55 -1.18 -5.53
CA GLY A 171 9.81 -1.68 -4.97
C GLY A 171 10.94 -1.70 -5.98
N LEU A 172 10.62 -1.49 -7.25
CA LEU A 172 11.57 -1.47 -8.36
C LEU A 172 11.07 -0.58 -9.49
N PHE A 173 11.91 0.38 -9.87
CA PHE A 173 11.64 1.31 -10.98
C PHE A 173 12.15 0.80 -12.34
N SER A 174 12.96 -0.26 -12.33
CA SER A 174 13.57 -0.83 -13.54
C SER A 174 13.15 -2.28 -13.74
N LEU A 175 12.71 -2.62 -14.95
CA LEU A 175 12.33 -3.98 -15.32
C LEU A 175 13.53 -4.86 -15.72
N TYR A 176 14.75 -4.40 -15.53
CA TYR A 176 15.94 -5.22 -15.78
C TYR A 176 16.03 -6.36 -14.77
N ASN A 177 16.24 -7.58 -15.26
CA ASN A 177 16.42 -8.81 -14.47
C ASN A 177 15.20 -9.14 -13.58
N VAL A 178 13.98 -8.90 -14.05
CA VAL A 178 12.73 -9.22 -13.32
C VAL A 178 12.68 -10.69 -12.92
N ALA A 179 13.07 -11.60 -13.80
CA ALA A 179 13.08 -13.04 -13.52
C ALA A 179 13.98 -13.36 -12.32
N GLU A 180 15.24 -12.92 -12.32
CA GLU A 180 16.18 -13.10 -11.22
C GLU A 180 15.66 -12.52 -9.90
N ARG A 181 15.00 -11.36 -9.97
CA ARG A 181 14.45 -10.71 -8.79
C ARG A 181 13.19 -11.37 -8.22
N LEU A 182 12.51 -12.19 -9.01
CA LEU A 182 11.38 -13.01 -8.60
C LEU A 182 11.77 -14.45 -8.24
N GLU A 183 13.03 -14.86 -8.38
CA GLU A 183 13.51 -16.17 -7.93
C GLU A 183 13.14 -16.48 -6.46
N PRO A 184 13.26 -15.52 -5.49
CA PRO A 184 12.85 -15.78 -4.11
C PRO A 184 11.34 -16.05 -3.98
N LEU A 185 10.50 -15.47 -4.81
CA LEU A 185 9.07 -15.74 -4.85
C LEU A 185 8.80 -17.14 -5.41
N ALA A 186 9.45 -17.50 -6.51
CA ALA A 186 9.34 -18.84 -7.12
C ALA A 186 9.79 -19.93 -6.13
N ALA A 187 10.90 -19.71 -5.41
CA ALA A 187 11.37 -20.63 -4.39
C ALA A 187 10.36 -20.77 -3.23
N TYR A 188 9.79 -19.68 -2.76
CA TYR A 188 8.76 -19.68 -1.72
C TYR A 188 7.51 -20.43 -2.16
N GLN A 189 7.06 -20.21 -3.40
CA GLN A 189 5.91 -20.91 -3.99
C GLN A 189 6.15 -22.41 -4.12
N ALA A 190 7.35 -22.81 -4.55
CA ALA A 190 7.72 -24.23 -4.65
C ALA A 190 7.74 -24.93 -3.28
N GLU A 191 8.17 -24.23 -2.23
CA GLU A 191 8.26 -24.81 -0.87
C GLU A 191 6.89 -24.88 -0.18
N THR A 192 6.04 -23.88 -0.36
CA THR A 192 4.80 -23.73 0.42
C THR A 192 3.53 -24.09 -0.34
N GLY A 193 3.57 -24.13 -1.65
CA GLY A 193 2.38 -24.22 -2.53
C GLY A 193 1.51 -22.96 -2.50
N GLU A 194 1.92 -21.92 -1.78
CA GLU A 194 1.20 -20.65 -1.71
C GLU A 194 1.49 -19.80 -2.96
N TYR A 195 0.52 -19.00 -3.37
CA TYR A 195 0.57 -18.21 -4.62
C TYR A 195 0.76 -19.05 -5.89
N GLY A 196 0.34 -20.31 -5.86
CA GLY A 196 0.41 -21.19 -7.02
C GLY A 196 -0.11 -20.50 -8.28
N ALA A 197 0.67 -20.63 -9.35
CA ALA A 197 0.35 -20.08 -10.66
C ALA A 197 -1.02 -20.57 -11.11
N ASN A 198 -1.90 -19.64 -11.44
CA ASN A 198 -2.94 -19.79 -12.45
C ASN A 198 -2.65 -18.81 -13.55
#